data_785f7fa27f101eab666e6a40a6b3ace9
#
_entry.id   785f7fa27f101eab666e6a40a6b3ace9
#
_cell.length_a   1.000
_cell.length_b   1.000
_cell.length_c   1.000
_cell.angle_alpha   90.00
_cell.angle_beta   90.00
_cell.angle_gamma   90.00
#
_symmetry.space_group_name_H-M   'P 1'
#
loop_
_entity.id
_entity.type
_entity.pdbx_description
1 polymer ?
#
loop_
_entity_poly.entity_id
_entity_poly.type
_entity_poly.pdbx_seq_one_letter_code
_entity_poly.pdbx_strand_id
1 'polypeptide(L)'
;MGAGSDIRRIVSRRLTPLVAELEELVFRYGYFRTLGGTLASLGTVGLLGQVLGLTWLRVTFATLAAGLFVLVSALSFAGTQRLRGKLKHIEELLHTYADQTRSASPLSVREWRQEVTIEENGDAHCRRDLVLDAASNGTLRYVSVNLVYYGTTRLTNRDRRKVRCHAYHAGEDDVDQRTRADGTSVWTFTADGKPKLDIYIHLGTVVQAGDLITVEWDWPGYSADLMNGTAPEGFDVLFNKEIGKFEHRVVFRNVRNPAAFKVRNQNAQNLQKHRLGQDVVVDFSAESPALHTRMGFIADYSQG
;
A
#
# COMPACT_ATOMS: atom_id res chain seq x y z
N MET A 1 10.37 47.43 23.96
CA MET A 1 9.84 46.22 23.27
C MET A 1 10.66 44.98 23.62
N GLY A 2 10.72 44.53 24.89
CA GLY A 2 11.59 43.44 25.33
C GLY A 2 10.93 42.37 26.21
N ALA A 3 9.81 42.66 26.87
CA ALA A 3 9.24 41.72 27.88
C ALA A 3 8.50 40.52 27.28
N GLY A 4 7.96 40.63 26.08
CA GLY A 4 7.21 39.56 25.45
C GLY A 4 8.06 38.41 24.88
N SER A 5 9.32 38.67 24.50
CA SER A 5 10.25 37.72 23.98
C SER A 5 10.84 36.82 25.08
N ASP A 6 11.06 37.38 26.26
CA ASP A 6 11.63 36.64 27.41
C ASP A 6 10.64 35.67 28.03
N ILE A 7 9.37 36.06 28.13
CA ILE A 7 8.30 35.19 28.62
C ILE A 7 8.11 34.00 27.66
N ARG A 8 8.11 34.21 26.34
CA ARG A 8 8.06 33.14 25.36
C ARG A 8 9.23 32.17 25.46
N ARG A 9 10.43 32.65 25.68
CA ARG A 9 11.65 31.84 25.86
C ARG A 9 11.63 31.01 27.14
N ILE A 10 11.16 31.59 28.25
CA ILE A 10 11.08 30.90 29.55
C ILE A 10 9.99 29.82 29.51
N VAL A 11 8.82 30.14 28.93
CA VAL A 11 7.70 29.20 28.79
C VAL A 11 8.07 28.05 27.84
N SER A 12 8.72 28.35 26.70
CA SER A 12 9.15 27.29 25.78
C SER A 12 10.21 26.37 26.42
N ARG A 13 11.19 26.92 27.14
CA ARG A 13 12.24 26.10 27.80
C ARG A 13 11.71 25.19 28.90
N ARG A 14 10.66 25.59 29.63
CA ARG A 14 10.05 24.73 30.67
C ARG A 14 9.00 23.75 30.15
N LEU A 15 8.33 24.10 29.06
CA LEU A 15 7.33 23.23 28.46
C LEU A 15 7.91 22.16 27.54
N THR A 16 9.06 22.41 26.91
CA THR A 16 9.71 21.47 26.00
C THR A 16 9.98 20.09 26.63
N PRO A 17 10.55 19.96 27.86
CA PRO A 17 10.74 18.64 28.48
C PRO A 17 9.42 17.96 28.83
N LEU A 18 8.42 18.70 29.31
CA LEU A 18 7.10 18.14 29.62
C LEU A 18 6.36 17.65 28.36
N VAL A 19 6.52 18.36 27.23
CA VAL A 19 5.96 17.95 25.95
C VAL A 19 6.68 16.70 25.44
N ALA A 20 8.00 16.60 25.60
CA ALA A 20 8.77 15.44 25.20
C ALA A 20 8.39 14.20 26.04
N GLU A 21 8.23 14.35 27.36
CA GLU A 21 7.76 13.27 28.24
C GLU A 21 6.33 12.82 27.91
N LEU A 22 5.45 13.75 27.58
CA LEU A 22 4.08 13.44 27.14
C LEU A 22 4.06 12.74 25.76
N GLU A 23 4.90 13.17 24.83
CA GLU A 23 5.07 12.49 23.54
C GLU A 23 5.58 11.06 23.74
N GLU A 24 6.55 10.85 24.62
CA GLU A 24 7.09 9.51 24.93
C GLU A 24 6.04 8.62 25.60
N LEU A 25 5.27 9.15 26.55
CA LEU A 25 4.16 8.45 27.20
C LEU A 25 3.06 8.05 26.20
N VAL A 26 2.68 8.97 25.31
CA VAL A 26 1.69 8.70 24.25
C VAL A 26 2.20 7.65 23.27
N PHE A 27 3.49 7.69 22.94
CA PHE A 27 4.11 6.70 22.04
C PHE A 27 4.20 5.31 22.70
N ARG A 28 4.55 5.26 24.00
CA ARG A 28 4.76 4.00 24.72
C ARG A 28 3.47 3.31 25.15
N TYR A 29 2.45 4.06 25.55
CA TYR A 29 1.20 3.50 26.12
C TYR A 29 -0.02 3.67 25.21
N GLY A 30 0.11 4.41 24.14
CA GLY A 30 -0.97 4.75 23.22
C GLY A 30 -1.85 5.90 23.75
N TYR A 31 -2.37 6.68 22.83
CA TYR A 31 -3.14 7.90 23.08
C TYR A 31 -4.31 7.68 24.07
N PHE A 32 -5.12 6.66 23.83
CA PHE A 32 -6.31 6.39 24.66
C PHE A 32 -5.97 5.98 26.09
N ARG A 33 -4.89 5.23 26.29
CA ARG A 33 -4.47 4.82 27.64
C ARG A 33 -3.89 5.98 28.45
N THR A 34 -3.08 6.82 27.83
CA THR A 34 -2.49 8.00 28.46
C THR A 34 -3.58 9.01 28.83
N LEU A 35 -4.51 9.28 27.90
CA LEU A 35 -5.61 10.20 28.13
C LEU A 35 -6.60 9.67 29.17
N GLY A 36 -6.96 8.39 29.10
CA GLY A 36 -7.84 7.74 30.08
C GLY A 36 -7.23 7.71 31.47
N GLY A 37 -5.94 7.41 31.62
CA GLY A 37 -5.22 7.40 32.89
C GLY A 37 -5.14 8.78 33.55
N THR A 38 -4.83 9.83 32.78
CA THR A 38 -4.78 11.20 33.30
C THR A 38 -6.16 11.73 33.66
N LEU A 39 -7.19 11.47 32.88
CA LEU A 39 -8.57 11.85 33.20
C LEU A 39 -9.10 11.08 34.42
N ALA A 40 -8.79 9.81 34.55
CA ALA A 40 -9.19 9.02 35.71
C ALA A 40 -8.55 9.55 37.00
N SER A 41 -7.25 9.88 37.00
CA SER A 41 -6.56 10.44 38.17
C SER A 41 -7.09 11.81 38.57
N LEU A 42 -7.37 12.70 37.60
CA LEU A 42 -7.98 14.01 37.87
C LEU A 42 -9.44 13.88 38.32
N GLY A 43 -10.17 12.91 37.82
CA GLY A 43 -11.53 12.58 38.19
C GLY A 43 -11.62 12.08 39.66
N THR A 44 -10.69 11.22 40.08
CA THR A 44 -10.64 10.74 41.51
C THR A 44 -10.36 11.86 42.47
N VAL A 45 -9.46 12.79 42.15
CA VAL A 45 -9.20 13.99 42.99
C VAL A 45 -10.41 14.92 43.04
N GLY A 46 -11.13 15.09 41.91
CA GLY A 46 -12.38 15.84 41.87
C GLY A 46 -13.49 15.26 42.73
N LEU A 47 -13.61 13.92 42.79
CA LEU A 47 -14.54 13.20 43.64
C LEU A 47 -14.20 13.37 45.14
N LEU A 48 -12.92 13.32 45.50
CA LEU A 48 -12.46 13.57 46.86
C LEU A 48 -12.83 15.02 47.32
N GLY A 49 -12.69 16.00 46.42
CA GLY A 49 -13.14 17.38 46.67
C GLY A 49 -14.65 17.48 46.93
N GLN A 50 -15.45 16.62 46.29
CA GLN A 50 -16.90 16.56 46.53
C GLN A 50 -17.26 15.97 47.91
N VAL A 51 -16.57 14.93 48.32
CA VAL A 51 -16.76 14.29 49.65
C VAL A 51 -16.36 15.26 50.78
N LEU A 52 -15.36 16.10 50.56
CA LEU A 52 -14.89 17.10 51.51
C LEU A 52 -15.70 18.41 51.51
N GLY A 53 -16.73 18.54 50.66
CA GLY A 53 -17.59 19.73 50.58
C GLY A 53 -16.91 20.98 49.98
N LEU A 54 -15.72 20.83 49.38
CA LEU A 54 -14.92 21.94 48.86
C LEU A 54 -15.27 22.22 47.38
N THR A 55 -16.33 22.97 47.13
CA THR A 55 -16.83 23.29 45.78
C THR A 55 -15.79 23.98 44.87
N TRP A 56 -14.94 24.83 45.43
CA TRP A 56 -13.88 25.50 44.70
C TRP A 56 -12.84 24.51 44.13
N LEU A 57 -12.53 23.46 44.90
CA LEU A 57 -11.60 22.40 44.49
C LEU A 57 -12.14 21.63 43.28
N ARG A 58 -13.43 21.32 43.28
CA ARG A 58 -14.11 20.65 42.16
C ARG A 58 -14.05 21.48 40.85
N VAL A 59 -14.34 22.77 40.95
CA VAL A 59 -14.31 23.65 39.77
C VAL A 59 -12.89 23.79 39.22
N THR A 60 -11.90 23.94 40.13
CA THR A 60 -10.50 24.06 39.70
C THR A 60 -9.99 22.80 39.03
N PHE A 61 -10.29 21.60 39.57
CA PHE A 61 -9.86 20.34 38.92
C PHE A 61 -10.62 20.03 37.63
N ALA A 62 -11.90 20.40 37.53
CA ALA A 62 -12.65 20.24 36.28
C ALA A 62 -12.10 21.16 35.15
N THR A 63 -11.76 22.41 35.48
CA THR A 63 -11.14 23.32 34.50
C THR A 63 -9.72 22.89 34.11
N LEU A 64 -8.93 22.39 35.06
CA LEU A 64 -7.62 21.81 34.78
C LEU A 64 -7.72 20.57 33.88
N ALA A 65 -8.65 19.66 34.16
CA ALA A 65 -8.87 18.46 33.36
C ALA A 65 -9.31 18.82 31.92
N ALA A 66 -10.23 19.78 31.76
CA ALA A 66 -10.67 20.24 30.46
C ALA A 66 -9.52 20.90 29.69
N GLY A 67 -8.73 21.76 30.32
CA GLY A 67 -7.56 22.39 29.72
C GLY A 67 -6.51 21.39 29.27
N LEU A 68 -6.23 20.38 30.09
CA LEU A 68 -5.28 19.32 29.80
C LEU A 68 -5.78 18.41 28.65
N PHE A 69 -7.08 18.13 28.60
CA PHE A 69 -7.69 17.39 27.49
C PHE A 69 -7.54 18.14 26.16
N VAL A 70 -7.84 19.46 26.13
CA VAL A 70 -7.68 20.26 24.95
C VAL A 70 -6.21 20.32 24.50
N LEU A 71 -5.28 20.50 25.46
CA LEU A 71 -3.84 20.56 25.17
C LEU A 71 -3.34 19.24 24.57
N VAL A 72 -3.65 18.10 25.19
CA VAL A 72 -3.23 16.79 24.70
C VAL A 72 -3.85 16.49 23.34
N SER A 73 -5.12 16.84 23.13
CA SER A 73 -5.78 16.69 21.83
C SER A 73 -5.14 17.53 20.74
N ALA A 74 -4.81 18.78 21.03
CA ALA A 74 -4.14 19.69 20.09
C ALA A 74 -2.72 19.21 19.75
N LEU A 75 -1.94 18.75 20.73
CA LEU A 75 -0.60 18.20 20.52
C LEU A 75 -0.63 16.91 19.71
N SER A 76 -1.58 16.02 19.97
CA SER A 76 -1.73 14.78 19.21
C SER A 76 -2.15 15.06 17.77
N PHE A 77 -3.03 16.04 17.55
CA PHE A 77 -3.42 16.45 16.20
C PHE A 77 -2.23 17.07 15.45
N ALA A 78 -1.48 17.96 16.09
CA ALA A 78 -0.29 18.58 15.50
C ALA A 78 0.81 17.55 15.21
N GLY A 79 1.05 16.59 16.13
CA GLY A 79 1.99 15.48 15.95
C GLY A 79 1.61 14.57 14.77
N THR A 80 0.33 14.20 14.66
CA THR A 80 -0.18 13.40 13.54
C THR A 80 -0.07 14.14 12.20
N GLN A 81 -0.30 15.45 12.18
CA GLN A 81 -0.13 16.24 10.96
C GLN A 81 1.35 16.35 10.54
N ARG A 82 2.26 16.55 11.50
CA ARG A 82 3.71 16.57 11.23
C ARG A 82 4.22 15.23 10.72
N LEU A 83 3.78 14.11 11.31
CA LEU A 83 4.13 12.77 10.85
C LEU A 83 3.60 12.51 9.44
N ARG A 84 2.36 12.88 9.15
CA ARG A 84 1.79 12.76 7.80
C ARG A 84 2.55 13.62 6.77
N GLY A 85 2.94 14.83 7.15
CA GLY A 85 3.76 15.70 6.28
C GLY A 85 5.14 15.11 6.00
N LYS A 86 5.81 14.55 7.03
CA LYS A 86 7.10 13.87 6.86
C LYS A 86 6.98 12.60 6.02
N LEU A 87 5.96 11.76 6.26
CA LEU A 87 5.70 10.57 5.46
C LEU A 87 5.47 10.92 3.99
N LYS A 88 4.63 11.92 3.72
CA LYS A 88 4.38 12.38 2.34
C LYS A 88 5.66 12.89 1.67
N HIS A 89 6.48 13.64 2.39
CA HIS A 89 7.76 14.13 1.85
C HIS A 89 8.75 12.98 1.59
N ILE A 90 8.83 11.98 2.49
CA ILE A 90 9.63 10.78 2.28
C ILE A 90 9.11 9.98 1.09
N GLU A 91 7.79 9.84 0.95
CA GLU A 91 7.16 9.19 -0.21
C GLU A 91 7.51 9.91 -1.51
N GLU A 92 7.43 11.25 -1.56
CA GLU A 92 7.81 12.06 -2.73
C GLU A 92 9.30 11.93 -3.06
N LEU A 93 10.18 11.94 -2.05
CA LEU A 93 11.62 11.73 -2.24
C LEU A 93 11.93 10.33 -2.75
N LEU A 94 11.31 9.30 -2.16
CA LEU A 94 11.47 7.91 -2.60
C LEU A 94 10.98 7.73 -4.03
N HIS A 95 9.85 8.34 -4.39
CA HIS A 95 9.31 8.28 -5.74
C HIS A 95 10.29 8.93 -6.74
N THR A 96 10.77 10.14 -6.44
CA THR A 96 11.71 10.87 -7.30
C THR A 96 13.05 10.10 -7.45
N TYR A 97 13.57 9.57 -6.34
CA TYR A 97 14.80 8.78 -6.35
C TYR A 97 14.62 7.46 -7.11
N ALA A 98 13.49 6.79 -6.91
CA ALA A 98 13.18 5.55 -7.60
C ALA A 98 12.99 5.73 -9.11
N ASP A 99 12.37 6.83 -9.55
CA ASP A 99 12.23 7.15 -10.97
C ASP A 99 13.58 7.49 -11.62
N GLN A 100 14.46 8.20 -10.93
CA GLN A 100 15.81 8.48 -11.40
C GLN A 100 16.65 7.20 -11.53
N THR A 101 16.56 6.30 -10.55
CA THR A 101 17.31 5.03 -10.57
C THR A 101 16.70 3.99 -11.50
N ARG A 102 15.40 4.08 -11.79
CA ARG A 102 14.72 3.21 -12.75
C ARG A 102 15.29 3.35 -14.17
N SER A 103 15.68 4.59 -14.54
CA SER A 103 16.30 4.88 -15.82
C SER A 103 17.75 4.37 -15.91
N ALA A 104 18.39 4.13 -14.77
CA ALA A 104 19.81 3.80 -14.67
C ALA A 104 20.09 2.32 -14.38
N SER A 105 19.09 1.52 -14.00
CA SER A 105 19.31 0.12 -13.59
C SER A 105 18.76 -0.85 -14.62
N PRO A 106 19.62 -1.58 -15.34
CA PRO A 106 19.21 -2.66 -16.22
C PRO A 106 18.88 -3.91 -15.35
N LEU A 107 17.73 -3.90 -14.67
CA LEU A 107 17.20 -5.09 -14.06
C LEU A 107 16.59 -5.96 -15.17
N SER A 108 17.25 -7.05 -15.53
CA SER A 108 16.67 -8.09 -16.37
C SER A 108 15.96 -9.13 -15.49
N VAL A 109 14.86 -9.65 -16.00
CA VAL A 109 14.04 -10.67 -15.34
C VAL A 109 14.10 -11.94 -16.19
N ARG A 110 14.63 -13.03 -15.63
CA ARG A 110 14.69 -14.31 -16.32
C ARG A 110 13.29 -14.89 -16.55
N GLU A 111 12.47 -14.87 -15.50
CA GLU A 111 11.09 -15.36 -15.55
C GLU A 111 10.16 -14.42 -14.80
N TRP A 112 9.02 -14.09 -15.41
CA TRP A 112 7.94 -13.39 -14.77
C TRP A 112 6.67 -14.24 -14.88
N ARG A 113 6.17 -14.71 -13.75
CA ARG A 113 4.89 -15.40 -13.66
C ARG A 113 3.91 -14.52 -12.91
N GLN A 114 2.71 -14.41 -13.45
CA GLN A 114 1.64 -13.65 -12.80
C GLN A 114 0.36 -14.45 -12.81
N GLU A 115 -0.24 -14.61 -11.65
CA GLU A 115 -1.55 -15.21 -11.47
C GLU A 115 -2.50 -14.20 -10.86
N VAL A 116 -3.71 -14.08 -11.44
CA VAL A 116 -4.77 -13.20 -10.99
C VAL A 116 -6.02 -14.05 -10.82
N THR A 117 -6.56 -14.10 -9.62
CA THR A 117 -7.85 -14.72 -9.33
C THR A 117 -8.89 -13.64 -9.10
N ILE A 118 -9.93 -13.62 -9.91
CA ILE A 118 -11.07 -12.70 -9.79
C ILE A 118 -12.25 -13.47 -9.21
N GLU A 119 -12.71 -13.04 -8.05
CA GLU A 119 -13.87 -13.63 -7.39
C GLU A 119 -15.20 -13.16 -8.03
N GLU A 120 -16.30 -13.85 -7.74
CA GLU A 120 -17.64 -13.52 -8.28
C GLU A 120 -18.06 -12.06 -8.05
N ASN A 121 -17.63 -11.47 -6.92
CA ASN A 121 -17.89 -10.06 -6.57
C ASN A 121 -16.92 -9.07 -7.22
N GLY A 122 -15.96 -9.55 -8.02
CA GLY A 122 -14.94 -8.74 -8.67
C GLY A 122 -13.74 -8.39 -7.81
N ASP A 123 -13.60 -8.96 -6.62
CA ASP A 123 -12.36 -8.84 -5.83
C ASP A 123 -11.23 -9.60 -6.53
N ALA A 124 -10.03 -9.03 -6.55
CA ALA A 124 -8.87 -9.63 -7.15
C ALA A 124 -7.86 -10.07 -6.10
N HIS A 125 -7.39 -11.31 -6.22
CA HIS A 125 -6.23 -11.86 -5.53
C HIS A 125 -5.14 -12.10 -6.55
N CYS A 126 -4.01 -11.46 -6.39
CA CYS A 126 -2.95 -11.47 -7.39
C CYS A 126 -1.63 -11.90 -6.77
N ARG A 127 -0.88 -12.69 -7.54
CA ARG A 127 0.48 -13.08 -7.22
C ARG A 127 1.37 -12.87 -8.42
N ARG A 128 2.53 -12.29 -8.19
CA ARG A 128 3.58 -12.09 -9.20
C ARG A 128 4.88 -12.63 -8.66
N ASP A 129 5.46 -13.56 -9.37
CA ASP A 129 6.77 -14.12 -9.11
C ASP A 129 7.76 -13.60 -10.18
N LEU A 130 8.86 -13.03 -9.73
CA LEU A 130 9.94 -12.50 -10.58
C LEU A 130 11.23 -13.23 -10.22
N VAL A 131 11.76 -14.04 -11.14
CA VAL A 131 13.09 -14.60 -11.02
C VAL A 131 14.05 -13.65 -11.72
N LEU A 132 14.98 -13.12 -10.97
CA LEU A 132 15.91 -12.10 -11.45
C LEU A 132 17.06 -12.72 -12.23
N ASP A 133 17.50 -12.04 -13.28
CA ASP A 133 18.74 -12.32 -13.97
C ASP A 133 19.90 -11.55 -13.31
N ALA A 134 21.12 -11.78 -13.75
CA ALA A 134 22.29 -11.11 -13.20
C ALA A 134 22.11 -9.59 -13.22
N ALA A 135 22.07 -8.98 -12.04
CA ALA A 135 22.09 -7.52 -11.94
C ALA A 135 23.47 -7.03 -12.42
N SER A 136 23.51 -6.31 -13.53
CA SER A 136 24.74 -5.65 -13.93
C SER A 136 25.17 -4.71 -12.80
N ASN A 137 26.26 -5.01 -12.14
CA ASN A 137 26.97 -4.24 -11.10
C ASN A 137 26.58 -4.44 -9.63
N GLY A 138 25.74 -5.39 -9.23
CA GLY A 138 25.59 -5.79 -7.83
C GLY A 138 25.21 -4.71 -6.81
N THR A 139 24.56 -3.62 -7.23
CA THR A 139 24.23 -2.48 -6.36
C THR A 139 22.74 -2.33 -6.08
N LEU A 140 21.90 -3.07 -6.75
CA LEU A 140 20.46 -2.95 -6.62
C LEU A 140 19.98 -3.55 -5.30
N ARG A 141 19.31 -2.73 -4.49
CA ARG A 141 18.73 -3.13 -3.19
C ARG A 141 17.22 -3.00 -3.15
N TYR A 142 16.57 -2.72 -4.26
CA TYR A 142 15.12 -2.65 -4.32
C TYR A 142 14.62 -3.04 -5.71
N VAL A 143 13.38 -3.50 -5.75
CA VAL A 143 12.64 -3.80 -6.97
C VAL A 143 11.33 -3.02 -6.97
N SER A 144 10.96 -2.43 -8.09
CA SER A 144 9.68 -1.74 -8.22
C SER A 144 8.69 -2.56 -9.04
N VAL A 145 7.48 -2.67 -8.53
CA VAL A 145 6.33 -3.29 -9.20
C VAL A 145 5.22 -2.26 -9.35
N ASN A 146 4.63 -2.18 -10.54
CA ASN A 146 3.56 -1.24 -10.84
C ASN A 146 2.28 -1.99 -11.10
N LEU A 147 1.18 -1.49 -10.56
CA LEU A 147 -0.17 -1.99 -10.76
C LEU A 147 -1.05 -0.84 -11.24
N VAL A 148 -1.73 -1.02 -12.36
CA VAL A 148 -2.62 0.00 -12.93
C VAL A 148 -4.07 -0.47 -12.74
N TYR A 149 -4.94 0.42 -12.30
CA TYR A 149 -6.37 0.17 -12.22
C TYR A 149 -7.06 0.57 -13.51
N TYR A 150 -7.71 -0.38 -14.15
CA TYR A 150 -8.40 -0.19 -15.43
C TYR A 150 -9.93 -0.06 -15.29
N GLY A 151 -10.48 -0.27 -14.09
CA GLY A 151 -11.92 -0.16 -13.86
C GLY A 151 -12.46 1.24 -14.17
N THR A 152 -13.75 1.32 -14.51
CA THR A 152 -14.44 2.57 -14.84
C THR A 152 -14.84 3.35 -13.59
N THR A 153 -15.00 2.67 -12.47
CA THR A 153 -15.38 3.26 -11.19
C THR A 153 -14.23 4.05 -10.58
N ARG A 154 -14.49 5.29 -10.17
CA ARG A 154 -13.48 6.13 -9.54
C ARG A 154 -13.07 5.59 -8.17
N LEU A 155 -11.80 5.24 -8.01
CA LEU A 155 -11.25 4.81 -6.73
C LEU A 155 -11.23 5.97 -5.72
N THR A 156 -11.92 5.79 -4.61
CA THR A 156 -11.87 6.72 -3.47
C THR A 156 -10.62 6.46 -2.61
N ASN A 157 -10.27 7.40 -1.73
CA ASN A 157 -9.20 7.17 -0.75
C ASN A 157 -9.51 6.01 0.21
N ARG A 158 -10.79 5.69 0.43
CA ARG A 158 -11.21 4.55 1.24
C ARG A 158 -10.90 3.23 0.51
N ASP A 159 -11.17 3.15 -0.79
CA ASP A 159 -10.92 1.96 -1.59
C ASP A 159 -9.43 1.70 -1.75
N ARG A 160 -8.63 2.75 -1.98
CA ARG A 160 -7.17 2.65 -2.02
C ARG A 160 -6.57 2.06 -0.74
N ARG A 161 -7.14 2.38 0.44
CA ARG A 161 -6.68 1.84 1.74
C ARG A 161 -7.04 0.38 1.96
N LYS A 162 -7.98 -0.18 1.19
CA LYS A 162 -8.35 -1.60 1.28
C LYS A 162 -7.38 -2.49 0.50
N VAL A 163 -6.64 -1.93 -0.45
CA VAL A 163 -5.62 -2.68 -1.20
C VAL A 163 -4.49 -3.06 -0.26
N ARG A 164 -4.22 -4.35 -0.18
CA ARG A 164 -3.16 -4.91 0.66
C ARG A 164 -2.09 -5.48 -0.24
N CYS A 165 -0.84 -5.20 0.09
CA CYS A 165 0.30 -5.71 -0.65
C CYS A 165 1.30 -6.34 0.31
N HIS A 166 1.82 -7.50 -0.07
CA HIS A 166 2.88 -8.22 0.63
C HIS A 166 3.98 -8.56 -0.36
N ALA A 167 5.21 -8.42 0.05
CA ALA A 167 6.36 -8.79 -0.75
C ALA A 167 7.22 -9.79 0.02
N TYR A 168 7.81 -10.73 -0.71
CA TYR A 168 8.69 -11.76 -0.18
C TYR A 168 9.92 -11.87 -1.07
N HIS A 169 11.04 -12.18 -0.46
CA HIS A 169 12.30 -12.46 -1.13
C HIS A 169 12.82 -13.84 -0.73
N ALA A 170 13.34 -14.58 -1.68
CA ALA A 170 14.06 -15.82 -1.47
C ALA A 170 15.28 -15.87 -2.38
N GLY A 171 16.40 -16.38 -1.88
CA GLY A 171 17.55 -16.73 -2.72
C GLY A 171 17.26 -17.94 -3.60
N GLU A 172 18.09 -18.17 -4.62
CA GLU A 172 17.93 -19.30 -5.56
C GLU A 172 17.93 -20.67 -4.83
N ASP A 173 18.75 -20.82 -3.78
CA ASP A 173 18.88 -22.06 -3.01
C ASP A 173 17.81 -22.25 -1.92
N ASP A 174 17.05 -21.19 -1.58
CA ASP A 174 16.14 -21.15 -0.43
C ASP A 174 14.70 -20.77 -0.81
N VAL A 175 14.21 -21.24 -1.95
CA VAL A 175 12.86 -20.91 -2.47
C VAL A 175 11.75 -21.22 -1.46
N ASP A 176 11.96 -22.20 -0.59
CA ASP A 176 11.00 -22.59 0.45
C ASP A 176 11.05 -21.68 1.71
N GLN A 177 12.14 -20.94 1.91
CA GLN A 177 12.33 -20.01 3.04
C GLN A 177 12.12 -18.55 2.63
N ARG A 178 10.93 -18.24 2.18
CA ARG A 178 10.59 -16.86 1.81
C ARG A 178 10.61 -15.95 3.02
N THR A 179 11.47 -14.97 3.01
CA THR A 179 11.48 -13.90 4.01
C THR A 179 10.59 -12.74 3.54
N ARG A 180 9.80 -12.20 4.45
CA ARG A 180 9.00 -11.01 4.14
C ARG A 180 9.93 -9.84 3.87
N ALA A 181 9.78 -9.22 2.72
CA ALA A 181 10.51 -8.02 2.35
C ALA A 181 9.73 -6.77 2.76
N ASP A 182 10.43 -5.72 3.19
CA ASP A 182 9.82 -4.44 3.46
C ASP A 182 9.43 -3.77 2.14
N GLY A 183 8.19 -3.29 2.07
CA GLY A 183 7.66 -2.63 0.88
C GLY A 183 7.00 -1.30 1.21
N THR A 184 7.25 -0.30 0.39
CA THR A 184 6.55 0.98 0.42
C THR A 184 5.68 1.10 -0.81
N SER A 185 4.39 1.41 -0.63
CA SER A 185 3.46 1.58 -1.73
C SER A 185 3.00 3.03 -1.84
N VAL A 186 3.00 3.56 -3.07
CA VAL A 186 2.61 4.94 -3.37
C VAL A 186 1.56 4.96 -4.47
N TRP A 187 0.48 5.70 -4.25
CA TRP A 187 -0.55 5.91 -5.25
C TRP A 187 -0.19 7.09 -6.14
N THR A 188 -0.12 6.82 -7.44
CA THR A 188 0.16 7.80 -8.49
C THR A 188 -0.90 7.72 -9.59
N PHE A 189 -0.66 8.36 -10.71
CA PHE A 189 -1.50 8.28 -11.90
C PHE A 189 -0.61 8.01 -13.11
N THR A 190 -1.16 7.26 -14.06
CA THR A 190 -0.56 7.11 -15.39
C THR A 190 -0.70 8.43 -16.16
N ALA A 191 0.00 8.55 -17.30
CA ALA A 191 -0.10 9.74 -18.16
C ALA A 191 -1.52 9.99 -18.67
N ASP A 192 -2.33 8.93 -18.84
CA ASP A 192 -3.74 8.98 -19.22
C ASP A 192 -4.70 9.11 -18.02
N GLY A 193 -4.16 9.40 -16.84
CA GLY A 193 -4.93 9.73 -15.62
C GLY A 193 -5.51 8.53 -14.86
N LYS A 194 -5.11 7.30 -15.20
CA LYS A 194 -5.56 6.11 -14.45
C LYS A 194 -4.83 5.96 -13.13
N PRO A 195 -5.51 5.55 -12.05
CA PRO A 195 -4.86 5.26 -10.78
C PRO A 195 -3.83 4.15 -10.92
N LYS A 196 -2.65 4.39 -10.37
CA LYS A 196 -1.52 3.48 -10.42
C LYS A 196 -0.95 3.32 -9.01
N LEU A 197 -0.69 2.09 -8.59
CA LEU A 197 -0.01 1.75 -7.36
C LEU A 197 1.42 1.34 -7.69
N ASP A 198 2.39 2.13 -7.24
CA ASP A 198 3.81 1.81 -7.32
C ASP A 198 4.24 1.18 -5.99
N ILE A 199 4.80 -0.01 -6.03
CA ILE A 199 5.29 -0.78 -4.89
C ILE A 199 6.81 -0.85 -5.01
N TYR A 200 7.51 -0.31 -4.02
CA TYR A 200 8.97 -0.37 -3.89
C TYR A 200 9.32 -1.41 -2.83
N ILE A 201 9.95 -2.49 -3.25
CA ILE A 201 10.32 -3.62 -2.41
C ILE A 201 11.78 -3.45 -2.04
N HIS A 202 12.05 -3.29 -0.74
CA HIS A 202 13.39 -3.15 -0.21
C HIS A 202 13.94 -4.52 0.14
N LEU A 203 15.03 -4.88 -0.51
CA LEU A 203 15.75 -6.12 -0.24
C LEU A 203 16.85 -5.83 0.77
N GLY A 204 16.90 -6.56 1.86
CA GLY A 204 17.93 -6.39 2.90
C GLY A 204 19.34 -6.69 2.40
N THR A 205 19.46 -7.37 1.27
CA THR A 205 20.70 -7.78 0.62
C THR A 205 20.79 -7.21 -0.79
N VAL A 206 21.95 -7.29 -1.38
CA VAL A 206 22.15 -7.00 -2.80
C VAL A 206 21.53 -8.12 -3.62
N VAL A 207 20.75 -7.76 -4.63
CA VAL A 207 20.10 -8.69 -5.55
C VAL A 207 21.13 -9.54 -6.28
N GLN A 208 20.89 -10.84 -6.34
CA GLN A 208 21.70 -11.79 -7.06
C GLN A 208 20.92 -12.42 -8.22
N ALA A 209 21.65 -13.01 -9.17
CA ALA A 209 21.03 -13.83 -10.20
C ALA A 209 20.33 -15.03 -9.56
N GLY A 210 19.12 -15.34 -10.02
CA GLY A 210 18.33 -16.45 -9.47
C GLY A 210 17.42 -16.04 -8.30
N ASP A 211 17.61 -14.87 -7.68
CA ASP A 211 16.73 -14.40 -6.61
C ASP A 211 15.27 -14.36 -7.07
N LEU A 212 14.39 -14.90 -6.22
CA LEU A 212 12.95 -14.90 -6.42
C LEU A 212 12.31 -13.79 -5.58
N ILE A 213 11.60 -12.90 -6.24
CA ILE A 213 10.75 -11.90 -5.61
C ILE A 213 9.30 -12.24 -5.88
N THR A 214 8.54 -12.47 -4.81
CA THR A 214 7.09 -12.69 -4.87
C THR A 214 6.38 -11.44 -4.37
N VAL A 215 5.41 -10.95 -5.13
CA VAL A 215 4.51 -9.87 -4.71
C VAL A 215 3.09 -10.40 -4.75
N GLU A 216 2.41 -10.30 -3.62
CA GLU A 216 1.00 -10.67 -3.48
C GLU A 216 0.20 -9.42 -3.14
N TRP A 217 -0.97 -9.28 -3.77
CA TRP A 217 -1.87 -8.18 -3.43
C TRP A 217 -3.33 -8.58 -3.55
N ASP A 218 -4.12 -8.02 -2.64
CA ASP A 218 -5.57 -8.13 -2.63
C ASP A 218 -6.16 -6.78 -3.02
N TRP A 219 -7.04 -6.78 -4.01
CA TRP A 219 -7.67 -5.57 -4.49
C TRP A 219 -9.19 -5.73 -4.56
N PRO A 220 -9.91 -5.29 -3.50
CA PRO A 220 -11.36 -5.39 -3.45
C PRO A 220 -12.03 -4.58 -4.56
N GLY A 221 -12.95 -5.23 -5.30
CA GLY A 221 -13.71 -4.60 -6.38
C GLY A 221 -12.91 -4.25 -7.62
N TYR A 222 -11.71 -4.83 -7.81
CA TYR A 222 -10.84 -4.57 -8.96
C TYR A 222 -11.57 -4.75 -10.29
N SER A 223 -12.25 -5.87 -10.46
CA SER A 223 -13.00 -6.25 -11.67
C SER A 223 -14.52 -6.28 -11.46
N ALA A 224 -15.04 -5.46 -10.54
CA ALA A 224 -16.48 -5.47 -10.22
C ALA A 224 -17.34 -5.11 -11.43
N ASP A 225 -16.91 -4.16 -12.27
CA ASP A 225 -17.65 -3.75 -13.47
C ASP A 225 -17.72 -4.90 -14.49
N LEU A 226 -16.64 -5.66 -14.68
CA LEU A 226 -16.62 -6.84 -15.55
C LEU A 226 -17.53 -7.93 -15.01
N MET A 227 -17.37 -8.31 -13.73
CA MET A 227 -18.12 -9.43 -13.14
C MET A 227 -19.62 -9.14 -13.03
N ASN A 228 -20.00 -7.86 -12.94
CA ASN A 228 -21.39 -7.42 -13.02
C ASN A 228 -21.92 -7.28 -14.47
N GLY A 229 -21.08 -7.46 -15.47
CA GLY A 229 -21.45 -7.34 -16.88
C GLY A 229 -21.71 -5.90 -17.34
N THR A 230 -21.17 -4.91 -16.65
CA THR A 230 -21.40 -3.49 -16.94
C THR A 230 -20.35 -2.91 -17.89
N ALA A 231 -19.11 -3.42 -17.88
CA ALA A 231 -18.04 -2.96 -18.75
C ALA A 231 -17.01 -4.07 -19.03
N PRO A 232 -16.41 -4.10 -20.23
CA PRO A 232 -15.27 -4.94 -20.52
C PRO A 232 -14.03 -4.44 -19.78
N GLU A 233 -13.09 -5.33 -19.47
CA GLU A 233 -11.85 -5.00 -18.78
C GLU A 233 -10.64 -5.57 -19.48
N GLY A 234 -9.54 -4.79 -19.47
CA GLY A 234 -8.25 -5.17 -20.05
C GLY A 234 -7.34 -5.84 -19.04
N PHE A 235 -6.79 -6.98 -19.41
CA PHE A 235 -5.76 -7.70 -18.68
C PHE A 235 -4.48 -7.72 -19.50
N ASP A 236 -3.79 -6.57 -19.51
CA ASP A 236 -2.60 -6.38 -20.30
C ASP A 236 -1.40 -5.99 -19.44
N VAL A 237 -0.23 -6.34 -19.90
CA VAL A 237 1.06 -6.04 -19.26
C VAL A 237 1.92 -5.25 -20.24
N LEU A 238 2.53 -4.18 -19.72
CA LEU A 238 3.52 -3.38 -20.44
C LEU A 238 4.93 -3.80 -19.99
N PHE A 239 5.74 -4.26 -20.94
CA PHE A 239 7.11 -4.68 -20.68
C PHE A 239 8.07 -3.50 -20.72
N ASN A 240 8.46 -2.99 -19.55
CA ASN A 240 9.42 -1.89 -19.41
C ASN A 240 10.85 -2.37 -19.08
N LYS A 241 11.05 -3.68 -19.01
CA LYS A 241 12.32 -4.34 -18.68
C LYS A 241 12.52 -5.54 -19.59
N GLU A 242 13.76 -5.94 -19.76
CA GLU A 242 14.08 -7.19 -20.44
C GLU A 242 13.56 -8.38 -19.63
N ILE A 243 12.81 -9.26 -20.29
CA ILE A 243 12.19 -10.45 -19.68
C ILE A 243 12.50 -11.62 -20.60
N GLY A 244 13.07 -12.69 -20.03
CA GLY A 244 13.34 -13.92 -20.78
C GLY A 244 12.05 -14.66 -21.08
N LYS A 245 11.26 -14.96 -20.05
CA LYS A 245 9.99 -15.67 -20.15
C LYS A 245 8.91 -14.98 -19.36
N PHE A 246 7.72 -14.87 -19.94
CA PHE A 246 6.54 -14.31 -19.30
C PHE A 246 5.37 -15.30 -19.36
N GLU A 247 4.70 -15.49 -18.23
CA GLU A 247 3.49 -16.31 -18.11
C GLU A 247 2.43 -15.53 -17.32
N HIS A 248 1.22 -15.44 -17.84
CA HIS A 248 0.10 -14.79 -17.19
C HIS A 248 -1.13 -15.70 -17.20
N ARG A 249 -1.66 -15.94 -16.03
CA ARG A 249 -2.88 -16.70 -15.80
C ARG A 249 -3.92 -15.81 -15.11
N VAL A 250 -5.13 -15.76 -15.65
CA VAL A 250 -6.27 -15.09 -15.02
C VAL A 250 -7.39 -16.10 -14.82
N VAL A 251 -7.84 -16.25 -13.57
CA VAL A 251 -8.91 -17.17 -13.18
C VAL A 251 -10.12 -16.36 -12.74
N PHE A 252 -11.20 -16.44 -13.47
CA PHE A 252 -12.50 -15.86 -13.11
C PHE A 252 -13.33 -16.92 -12.42
N ARG A 253 -13.58 -16.73 -11.13
CA ARG A 253 -14.30 -17.69 -10.29
C ARG A 253 -15.81 -17.55 -10.42
N ASN A 254 -16.51 -18.68 -10.38
CA ASN A 254 -17.97 -18.75 -10.28
C ASN A 254 -18.69 -17.84 -11.30
N VAL A 255 -18.23 -17.82 -12.54
CA VAL A 255 -18.88 -17.06 -13.62
C VAL A 255 -20.26 -17.67 -13.89
N ARG A 256 -21.35 -16.90 -13.68
CA ARG A 256 -22.73 -17.40 -13.79
C ARG A 256 -23.03 -18.00 -15.15
N ASN A 257 -22.56 -17.36 -16.21
CA ASN A 257 -22.70 -17.86 -17.58
C ASN A 257 -21.34 -17.88 -18.30
N PRO A 258 -20.50 -18.92 -18.11
CA PRO A 258 -19.19 -19.01 -18.75
C PRO A 258 -19.22 -19.01 -20.28
N ALA A 259 -20.36 -19.35 -20.90
CA ALA A 259 -20.53 -19.33 -22.35
C ALA A 259 -20.61 -17.89 -22.91
N ALA A 260 -21.19 -16.97 -22.12
CA ALA A 260 -21.29 -15.56 -22.47
C ALA A 260 -19.98 -14.78 -22.25
N PHE A 261 -19.03 -15.37 -21.52
CA PHE A 261 -17.73 -14.77 -21.27
C PHE A 261 -16.86 -14.77 -22.53
N LYS A 262 -16.55 -13.59 -23.07
CA LYS A 262 -15.77 -13.43 -24.30
C LYS A 262 -14.37 -12.94 -23.95
N VAL A 263 -13.39 -13.39 -24.74
CA VAL A 263 -11.99 -12.97 -24.63
C VAL A 263 -11.54 -12.48 -26.00
N ARG A 264 -11.07 -11.25 -26.08
CA ARG A 264 -10.51 -10.67 -27.28
C ARG A 264 -8.99 -10.51 -27.12
N ASN A 265 -8.22 -11.11 -28.00
CA ASN A 265 -6.77 -11.00 -27.98
C ASN A 265 -6.33 -9.55 -28.21
N GLN A 266 -5.35 -9.11 -27.42
CA GLN A 266 -4.70 -7.81 -27.51
C GLN A 266 -3.18 -8.03 -27.55
N ASN A 267 -2.71 -8.54 -28.70
CA ASN A 267 -1.31 -8.88 -28.97
C ASN A 267 -0.71 -9.96 -28.04
N ALA A 268 -1.52 -10.73 -27.32
CA ALA A 268 -1.01 -11.84 -26.52
C ALA A 268 -0.57 -12.99 -27.44
N GLN A 269 0.58 -13.56 -27.12
CA GLN A 269 1.06 -14.79 -27.76
C GLN A 269 0.49 -15.98 -26.96
N ASN A 270 0.23 -17.10 -27.65
CA ASN A 270 -0.24 -18.36 -27.03
C ASN A 270 -1.47 -18.17 -26.10
N LEU A 271 -2.39 -17.26 -26.48
CA LEU A 271 -3.60 -17.02 -25.69
C LEU A 271 -4.51 -18.25 -25.74
N GLN A 272 -4.86 -18.75 -24.58
CA GLN A 272 -5.74 -19.90 -24.40
C GLN A 272 -6.85 -19.53 -23.42
N LYS A 273 -8.07 -20.01 -23.70
CA LYS A 273 -9.23 -19.90 -22.81
C LYS A 273 -9.75 -21.29 -22.47
N HIS A 274 -9.85 -21.59 -21.20
CA HIS A 274 -10.35 -22.87 -20.68
C HIS A 274 -11.59 -22.65 -19.81
N ARG A 275 -12.41 -23.67 -19.72
CA ARG A 275 -13.54 -23.73 -18.76
C ARG A 275 -13.30 -24.87 -17.79
N LEU A 276 -13.37 -24.57 -16.50
CA LEU A 276 -13.26 -25.53 -15.41
C LEU A 276 -14.54 -25.42 -14.55
N GLY A 277 -15.60 -26.12 -14.97
CA GLY A 277 -16.91 -25.96 -14.35
C GLY A 277 -17.50 -24.57 -14.59
N GLN A 278 -17.68 -23.79 -13.51
CA GLN A 278 -18.12 -22.40 -13.58
C GLN A 278 -16.96 -21.40 -13.66
N ASP A 279 -15.74 -21.85 -13.51
CA ASP A 279 -14.58 -20.98 -13.65
C ASP A 279 -14.18 -20.82 -15.12
N VAL A 280 -13.72 -19.62 -15.46
CA VAL A 280 -13.09 -19.32 -16.75
C VAL A 280 -11.63 -18.99 -16.49
N VAL A 281 -10.74 -19.71 -17.13
CA VAL A 281 -9.30 -19.51 -17.03
C VAL A 281 -8.79 -19.01 -18.38
N VAL A 282 -8.00 -17.95 -18.33
CA VAL A 282 -7.34 -17.38 -19.50
C VAL A 282 -5.85 -17.32 -19.25
N ASP A 283 -5.09 -18.02 -20.08
CA ASP A 283 -3.63 -18.08 -20.00
C ASP A 283 -3.01 -17.46 -21.24
N PHE A 284 -1.91 -16.74 -21.09
CA PHE A 284 -1.03 -16.40 -22.20
C PHE A 284 0.43 -16.34 -21.76
N SER A 285 1.35 -16.55 -22.70
CA SER A 285 2.77 -16.54 -22.46
C SER A 285 3.52 -15.86 -23.59
N ALA A 286 4.72 -15.38 -23.30
CA ALA A 286 5.62 -14.83 -24.31
C ALA A 286 7.07 -15.18 -23.95
N GLU A 287 7.87 -15.50 -24.99
CA GLU A 287 9.31 -15.66 -24.86
C GLU A 287 9.98 -14.37 -25.36
N SER A 288 10.86 -13.82 -24.53
CA SER A 288 11.61 -12.59 -24.82
C SER A 288 10.75 -11.46 -25.41
N PRO A 289 9.67 -11.03 -24.71
CA PRO A 289 8.79 -9.99 -25.24
C PRO A 289 9.56 -8.69 -25.47
N ALA A 290 9.28 -8.03 -26.60
CA ALA A 290 9.98 -6.79 -26.94
C ALA A 290 9.68 -5.67 -25.92
N LEU A 291 10.69 -4.86 -25.61
CA LEU A 291 10.55 -3.71 -24.72
C LEU A 291 9.47 -2.74 -25.23
N HIS A 292 8.78 -2.10 -24.30
CA HIS A 292 7.72 -1.13 -24.54
C HIS A 292 6.52 -1.68 -25.32
N THR A 293 6.41 -3.00 -25.44
CA THR A 293 5.21 -3.64 -26.01
C THR A 293 4.19 -3.92 -24.91
N ARG A 294 2.92 -3.84 -25.30
CA ARG A 294 1.79 -4.18 -24.46
C ARG A 294 1.16 -5.45 -25.01
N MET A 295 1.01 -6.47 -24.18
CA MET A 295 0.43 -7.76 -24.51
C MET A 295 -0.64 -8.14 -23.49
N GLY A 296 -1.72 -8.74 -23.95
CA GLY A 296 -2.79 -9.19 -23.07
C GLY A 296 -4.07 -9.52 -23.80
N PHE A 297 -5.18 -9.36 -23.11
CA PHE A 297 -6.51 -9.59 -23.65
C PHE A 297 -7.53 -8.65 -23.00
N ILE A 298 -8.67 -8.51 -23.66
CA ILE A 298 -9.85 -7.85 -23.11
C ILE A 298 -10.87 -8.94 -22.77
N ALA A 299 -11.32 -8.97 -21.53
CA ALA A 299 -12.44 -9.77 -21.08
C ALA A 299 -13.73 -8.97 -21.20
N ASP A 300 -14.78 -9.62 -21.68
CA ASP A 300 -16.10 -9.03 -21.86
C ASP A 300 -17.15 -10.06 -21.40
N TYR A 301 -17.95 -9.68 -20.43
CA TYR A 301 -18.95 -10.54 -19.82
C TYR A 301 -20.30 -9.85 -19.81
N SER A 302 -21.18 -10.19 -20.75
CA SER A 302 -22.58 -9.74 -20.74
C SER A 302 -23.42 -10.76 -20.00
N GLN A 303 -23.97 -10.40 -18.85
CA GLN A 303 -25.03 -11.17 -18.22
C GLN A 303 -26.25 -11.04 -19.14
N GLY A 304 -26.52 -12.08 -19.95
CA GLY A 304 -27.70 -12.16 -20.81
C GLY A 304 -28.98 -12.26 -20.01
#